data_495bff029bdfb694b552b6e4e7b32d10
#
_entry.id   495bff029bdfb694b552b6e4e7b32d10
#
_cell.length_a   1.000
_cell.length_b   1.000
_cell.length_c   1.000
_cell.angle_alpha   90.00
_cell.angle_beta   90.00
_cell.angle_gamma   90.00
#
_symmetry.space_group_name_H-M   'P 1'
#
loop_
_entity.id
_entity.type
_entity.pdbx_description
1 polymer ?
#
loop_
_entity_poly.entity_id
_entity_poly.type
_entity_poly.pdbx_seq_one_letter_code
_entity_poly.pdbx_strand_id
1 'polypeptide(L)'
;LLGNDDFLLDLISRGAHQSEINDYVAFILKATQCIGIKVVNPGGINAFKFNQRALNVDENSIRYKITPRKIVRILARAVYELGVPHPLHVHCSNLGVPGNFKSTIETIKAAEGLPVHITHIQFHSYGNNGDRNFSSASAEITEYVNKIPNLTCDVGQVLFGQTATMSGDSMKQHANHSHAHPDKWLCMDIECEAGCGVVPFKYTDQSFVNALQWAIGLETFLLTEDPEKIFLTTDHPNGAPFTSYPHLIKLLMDKTFRDDLLDRMSVDISEHTILKEIRREYTLSEIATMTRSAPAKILGLTNKGSLSINSDADITIYDSTIKDIEEMFAKPTYVIKDGNVVVKNGV
;
A
#
# COMPACT_ATOMS: atom_id res chain seq x y z
N LEU A 1 2.98 -12.73 -9.10
CA LEU A 1 4.19 -12.10 -8.56
C LEU A 1 5.38 -12.43 -9.44
N LEU A 2 6.04 -11.40 -10.03
CA LEU A 2 7.15 -11.65 -10.97
C LEU A 2 8.50 -11.10 -10.51
N GLY A 3 8.57 -10.16 -9.59
CA GLY A 3 9.82 -9.50 -9.19
C GLY A 3 10.91 -10.41 -8.58
N ASN A 4 10.57 -11.65 -8.26
CA ASN A 4 11.48 -12.67 -7.72
C ASN A 4 11.37 -14.01 -8.46
N ASP A 5 10.73 -14.02 -9.63
CA ASP A 5 10.59 -15.20 -10.46
C ASP A 5 11.92 -15.56 -11.12
N ASP A 6 12.40 -16.79 -10.89
CA ASP A 6 13.73 -17.23 -11.34
C ASP A 6 13.88 -17.19 -12.86
N PHE A 7 12.83 -17.49 -13.62
CA PHE A 7 12.89 -17.47 -15.08
C PHE A 7 12.96 -16.03 -15.62
N LEU A 8 12.14 -15.12 -15.05
CA LEU A 8 12.22 -13.70 -15.39
C LEU A 8 13.59 -13.12 -15.05
N LEU A 9 14.11 -13.41 -13.84
CA LEU A 9 15.42 -12.90 -13.41
C LEU A 9 16.55 -13.42 -14.31
N ASP A 10 16.47 -14.66 -14.77
CA ASP A 10 17.41 -15.22 -15.76
C ASP A 10 17.31 -14.51 -17.11
N LEU A 11 16.09 -14.31 -17.64
CA LEU A 11 15.87 -13.53 -18.86
C LEU A 11 16.52 -12.14 -18.76
N ILE A 12 16.29 -11.41 -17.68
CA ILE A 12 16.86 -10.09 -17.45
C ILE A 12 18.39 -10.15 -17.34
N SER A 13 18.91 -11.15 -16.63
CA SER A 13 20.34 -11.32 -16.39
C SER A 13 21.13 -11.57 -17.69
N ARG A 14 20.61 -12.41 -18.57
CA ARG A 14 21.24 -12.70 -19.87
C ARG A 14 21.03 -11.63 -20.94
N GLY A 15 20.33 -10.53 -20.59
CA GLY A 15 20.12 -9.41 -21.49
C GLY A 15 19.06 -9.64 -22.56
N ALA A 16 18.02 -10.42 -22.25
CA ALA A 16 16.87 -10.62 -23.13
C ALA A 16 16.29 -9.30 -23.62
N HIS A 17 15.80 -9.26 -24.87
CA HIS A 17 15.12 -8.09 -25.41
C HIS A 17 13.80 -7.83 -24.68
N GLN A 18 13.35 -6.58 -24.67
CA GLN A 18 12.08 -6.22 -24.02
C GLN A 18 10.90 -7.03 -24.58
N SER A 19 10.91 -7.35 -25.88
CA SER A 19 9.87 -8.19 -26.51
C SER A 19 9.80 -9.59 -25.91
N GLU A 20 10.93 -10.24 -25.59
CA GLU A 20 10.95 -11.56 -24.95
C GLU A 20 10.38 -11.48 -23.52
N ILE A 21 10.68 -10.39 -22.82
CA ILE A 21 10.08 -10.11 -21.48
C ILE A 21 8.58 -9.92 -21.62
N ASN A 22 8.12 -9.14 -22.60
CA ASN A 22 6.71 -8.90 -22.86
C ASN A 22 5.96 -10.20 -23.16
N ASP A 23 6.55 -11.08 -24.00
CA ASP A 23 5.97 -12.38 -24.33
C ASP A 23 5.81 -13.25 -23.07
N TYR A 24 6.82 -13.26 -22.21
CA TYR A 24 6.74 -13.98 -20.93
C TYR A 24 5.67 -13.40 -20.00
N VAL A 25 5.62 -12.10 -19.83
CA VAL A 25 4.63 -11.41 -19.02
C VAL A 25 3.21 -11.68 -19.56
N ALA A 26 3.01 -11.59 -20.88
CA ALA A 26 1.75 -11.90 -21.54
C ALA A 26 1.33 -13.36 -21.33
N PHE A 27 2.27 -14.30 -21.43
CA PHE A 27 2.04 -15.71 -21.14
C PHE A 27 1.56 -15.91 -19.70
N ILE A 28 2.25 -15.30 -18.72
CA ILE A 28 1.86 -15.42 -17.29
C ILE A 28 0.46 -14.83 -17.04
N LEU A 29 0.18 -13.63 -17.56
CA LEU A 29 -1.15 -13.00 -17.44
C LEU A 29 -2.26 -13.92 -17.98
N LYS A 30 -2.04 -14.48 -19.18
CA LYS A 30 -2.99 -15.37 -19.83
C LYS A 30 -3.13 -16.70 -19.10
N ALA A 31 -2.04 -17.31 -18.68
CA ALA A 31 -2.04 -18.63 -18.02
C ALA A 31 -2.68 -18.58 -16.62
N THR A 32 -2.52 -17.47 -15.92
CA THR A 32 -3.03 -17.28 -14.55
C THR A 32 -4.35 -16.51 -14.50
N GLN A 33 -4.80 -15.95 -15.62
CA GLN A 33 -5.98 -15.06 -15.72
C GLN A 33 -5.93 -13.88 -14.72
N CYS A 34 -4.73 -13.39 -14.47
CA CYS A 34 -4.50 -12.26 -13.57
C CYS A 34 -4.88 -10.92 -14.23
N ILE A 35 -5.31 -9.96 -13.41
CA ILE A 35 -5.66 -8.60 -13.83
C ILE A 35 -4.46 -7.65 -13.92
N GLY A 36 -3.30 -8.04 -13.38
CA GLY A 36 -2.11 -7.20 -13.35
C GLY A 36 -0.88 -7.94 -12.85
N ILE A 37 0.25 -7.24 -12.85
CA ILE A 37 1.55 -7.75 -12.39
C ILE A 37 1.93 -7.06 -11.10
N LYS A 38 2.28 -7.86 -10.09
CA LYS A 38 2.81 -7.38 -8.80
C LYS A 38 4.27 -7.78 -8.64
N VAL A 39 5.04 -6.84 -8.10
CA VAL A 39 6.42 -7.04 -7.63
C VAL A 39 6.45 -6.85 -6.12
N VAL A 40 7.06 -7.77 -5.42
CA VAL A 40 7.29 -7.67 -3.97
C VAL A 40 8.78 -7.67 -3.73
N ASN A 41 9.30 -6.65 -3.05
CA ASN A 41 10.71 -6.53 -2.72
C ASN A 41 11.60 -6.96 -3.90
N PRO A 42 11.68 -6.17 -4.99
CA PRO A 42 12.23 -6.59 -6.28
C PRO A 42 13.59 -7.25 -6.17
N GLY A 43 13.68 -8.55 -6.48
CA GLY A 43 14.90 -9.33 -6.36
C GLY A 43 15.33 -9.67 -4.93
N GLY A 44 14.72 -9.06 -3.90
CA GLY A 44 15.15 -9.18 -2.50
C GLY A 44 14.90 -10.56 -1.90
N ILE A 45 13.73 -11.16 -2.16
CA ILE A 45 13.41 -12.52 -1.69
C ILE A 45 14.37 -13.53 -2.34
N ASN A 46 14.65 -13.36 -3.63
CA ASN A 46 15.59 -14.21 -4.32
C ASN A 46 17.03 -14.02 -3.79
N ALA A 47 17.45 -12.77 -3.58
CA ALA A 47 18.74 -12.45 -2.99
C ALA A 47 18.93 -13.11 -1.62
N PHE A 48 17.89 -13.12 -0.79
CA PHE A 48 17.91 -13.78 0.52
C PHE A 48 18.20 -15.30 0.43
N LYS A 49 17.58 -15.99 -0.55
CA LYS A 49 17.86 -17.42 -0.80
C LYS A 49 19.33 -17.71 -1.08
N PHE A 50 20.06 -16.71 -1.59
CA PHE A 50 21.51 -16.79 -1.85
C PHE A 50 22.35 -16.06 -0.80
N ASN A 51 21.83 -15.96 0.43
CA ASN A 51 22.51 -15.39 1.59
C ASN A 51 22.88 -13.90 1.47
N GLN A 52 22.25 -13.16 0.58
CA GLN A 52 22.34 -11.70 0.50
C GLN A 52 21.27 -11.09 1.40
N ARG A 53 21.68 -10.55 2.56
CA ARG A 53 20.78 -10.13 3.63
C ARG A 53 20.20 -8.72 3.44
N ALA A 54 20.67 -7.98 2.47
CA ALA A 54 20.15 -6.67 2.09
C ALA A 54 20.31 -6.50 0.59
N LEU A 55 19.38 -5.76 -0.01
CA LEU A 55 19.43 -5.40 -1.42
C LEU A 55 18.86 -4.00 -1.59
N ASN A 56 19.73 -3.05 -1.86
CA ASN A 56 19.32 -1.68 -2.18
C ASN A 56 18.89 -1.58 -3.66
N VAL A 57 18.16 -0.52 -4.00
CA VAL A 57 17.56 -0.35 -5.33
C VAL A 57 18.59 -0.45 -6.46
N ASP A 58 19.82 0.01 -6.23
CA ASP A 58 20.92 0.01 -7.19
C ASP A 58 21.99 -1.05 -6.92
N GLU A 59 21.74 -1.95 -5.98
CA GLU A 59 22.64 -3.03 -5.64
C GLU A 59 22.36 -4.28 -6.49
N ASN A 60 23.41 -4.93 -6.97
CA ASN A 60 23.28 -6.16 -7.74
C ASN A 60 22.98 -7.36 -6.82
N SER A 61 21.98 -8.15 -7.19
CA SER A 61 21.79 -9.48 -6.59
C SER A 61 23.00 -10.37 -6.85
N ILE A 62 23.37 -11.18 -5.87
CA ILE A 62 24.56 -12.05 -5.97
C ILE A 62 24.44 -13.04 -7.14
N ARG A 63 23.27 -13.66 -7.30
CA ARG A 63 23.05 -14.70 -8.30
C ARG A 63 22.91 -14.13 -9.72
N TYR A 64 21.97 -13.23 -9.91
CA TYR A 64 21.58 -12.77 -11.25
C TYR A 64 22.32 -11.52 -11.72
N LYS A 65 23.07 -10.85 -10.84
CA LYS A 65 23.81 -9.61 -11.16
C LYS A 65 22.92 -8.52 -11.75
N ILE A 66 21.69 -8.44 -11.26
CA ILE A 66 20.71 -7.41 -11.65
C ILE A 66 20.27 -6.63 -10.43
N THR A 67 19.85 -5.38 -10.64
CA THR A 67 19.39 -4.48 -9.59
C THR A 67 17.87 -4.47 -9.50
N PRO A 68 17.28 -4.18 -8.32
CA PRO A 68 15.85 -3.88 -8.17
C PRO A 68 15.36 -2.83 -9.18
N ARG A 69 16.13 -1.77 -9.41
CA ARG A 69 15.83 -0.73 -10.40
C ARG A 69 15.60 -1.32 -11.79
N LYS A 70 16.47 -2.22 -12.22
CA LYS A 70 16.35 -2.87 -13.55
C LYS A 70 15.08 -3.72 -13.63
N ILE A 71 14.73 -4.45 -12.56
CA ILE A 71 13.52 -5.27 -12.51
C ILE A 71 12.27 -4.39 -12.64
N VAL A 72 12.16 -3.34 -11.82
CA VAL A 72 11.00 -2.42 -11.84
C VAL A 72 10.85 -1.77 -13.21
N ARG A 73 11.94 -1.23 -13.77
CA ARG A 73 11.94 -0.57 -15.08
C ARG A 73 11.42 -1.50 -16.19
N ILE A 74 11.97 -2.70 -16.27
CA ILE A 74 11.63 -3.67 -17.32
C ILE A 74 10.18 -4.12 -17.20
N LEU A 75 9.69 -4.38 -15.97
CA LEU A 75 8.32 -4.81 -15.75
C LEU A 75 7.31 -3.68 -15.93
N ALA A 76 7.64 -2.45 -15.52
CA ALA A 76 6.79 -1.28 -15.78
C ALA A 76 6.61 -1.08 -17.29
N ARG A 77 7.70 -1.23 -18.07
CA ARG A 77 7.67 -1.16 -19.52
C ARG A 77 6.83 -2.29 -20.12
N ALA A 78 7.00 -3.54 -19.68
CA ALA A 78 6.22 -4.66 -20.17
C ALA A 78 4.71 -4.48 -19.92
N VAL A 79 4.32 -4.07 -18.72
CA VAL A 79 2.92 -3.79 -18.36
C VAL A 79 2.32 -2.69 -19.24
N TYR A 80 3.08 -1.62 -19.46
CA TYR A 80 2.66 -0.49 -20.29
C TYR A 80 2.52 -0.87 -21.77
N GLU A 81 3.54 -1.54 -22.36
CA GLU A 81 3.53 -1.94 -23.77
C GLU A 81 2.47 -3.00 -24.09
N LEU A 82 2.12 -3.86 -23.13
CA LEU A 82 1.05 -4.83 -23.24
C LEU A 82 -0.36 -4.23 -23.05
N GLY A 83 -0.45 -2.96 -22.67
CA GLY A 83 -1.73 -2.28 -22.42
C GLY A 83 -2.51 -2.88 -21.25
N VAL A 84 -1.83 -3.43 -20.25
CA VAL A 84 -2.48 -3.96 -19.03
C VAL A 84 -3.09 -2.78 -18.27
N PRO A 85 -4.41 -2.78 -17.98
CA PRO A 85 -5.07 -1.63 -17.35
C PRO A 85 -4.48 -1.27 -15.98
N HIS A 86 -4.23 -2.26 -15.15
CA HIS A 86 -3.60 -2.04 -13.85
C HIS A 86 -2.09 -1.82 -14.01
N PRO A 87 -1.54 -0.67 -13.57
CA PRO A 87 -0.11 -0.41 -13.67
C PRO A 87 0.71 -1.42 -12.86
N LEU A 88 2.03 -1.43 -13.08
CA LEU A 88 2.90 -2.28 -12.27
C LEU A 88 2.67 -1.99 -10.78
N HIS A 89 2.24 -3.00 -10.03
CA HIS A 89 1.94 -2.91 -8.60
C HIS A 89 3.20 -3.28 -7.80
N VAL A 90 3.71 -2.34 -7.01
CA VAL A 90 5.02 -2.49 -6.38
C VAL A 90 4.94 -2.41 -4.85
N HIS A 91 5.30 -3.49 -4.19
CA HIS A 91 5.73 -3.50 -2.80
C HIS A 91 7.24 -3.21 -2.79
N CYS A 92 7.62 -2.05 -2.31
CA CYS A 92 9.01 -1.59 -2.32
C CYS A 92 9.90 -2.42 -1.36
N SER A 93 11.20 -2.34 -1.55
CA SER A 93 12.17 -2.92 -0.61
C SER A 93 12.20 -2.16 0.72
N ASN A 94 12.74 -2.80 1.76
CA ASN A 94 12.94 -2.19 3.08
C ASN A 94 11.64 -1.78 3.79
N LEU A 95 10.56 -2.55 3.63
CA LEU A 95 9.30 -2.33 4.36
C LEU A 95 9.57 -2.19 5.86
N GLY A 96 9.04 -1.15 6.49
CA GLY A 96 9.14 -0.91 7.93
C GLY A 96 10.52 -0.47 8.45
N VAL A 97 11.51 -0.30 7.57
CA VAL A 97 12.86 0.13 7.99
C VAL A 97 12.92 1.66 8.12
N PRO A 98 13.39 2.22 9.24
CA PRO A 98 13.61 3.66 9.35
C PRO A 98 14.45 4.22 8.21
N GLY A 99 14.00 5.34 7.62
CA GLY A 99 14.64 5.97 6.46
C GLY A 99 14.34 5.32 5.11
N ASN A 100 13.40 4.36 5.05
CA ASN A 100 13.06 3.64 3.82
C ASN A 100 12.40 4.52 2.73
N PHE A 101 11.88 5.69 3.08
CA PHE A 101 11.31 6.63 2.11
C PHE A 101 12.27 6.93 0.95
N LYS A 102 13.58 6.94 1.20
CA LYS A 102 14.60 7.15 0.16
C LYS A 102 14.59 6.02 -0.87
N SER A 103 14.53 4.77 -0.42
CA SER A 103 14.46 3.62 -1.35
C SER A 103 13.11 3.55 -2.08
N THR A 104 12.04 4.03 -1.45
CA THR A 104 10.73 4.15 -2.07
C THR A 104 10.75 5.17 -3.20
N ILE A 105 11.31 6.36 -2.97
CA ILE A 105 11.49 7.38 -4.01
C ILE A 105 12.33 6.85 -5.18
N GLU A 106 13.42 6.15 -4.90
CA GLU A 106 14.26 5.56 -5.96
C GLU A 106 13.54 4.44 -6.72
N THR A 107 12.64 3.69 -6.06
CA THR A 107 11.77 2.71 -6.71
C THR A 107 10.74 3.39 -7.64
N ILE A 108 10.14 4.50 -7.21
CA ILE A 108 9.25 5.31 -8.07
C ILE A 108 10.00 5.83 -9.30
N LYS A 109 11.22 6.36 -9.12
CA LYS A 109 12.06 6.83 -10.23
C LYS A 109 12.45 5.71 -11.19
N ALA A 110 12.55 4.47 -10.71
CA ALA A 110 12.88 3.31 -11.54
C ALA A 110 11.82 3.01 -12.62
N ALA A 111 10.59 3.46 -12.45
CA ALA A 111 9.54 3.35 -13.46
C ALA A 111 9.72 4.31 -14.64
N GLU A 112 10.66 5.25 -14.58
CA GLU A 112 11.01 6.20 -15.66
C GLU A 112 9.80 6.99 -16.22
N GLY A 113 8.85 7.36 -15.35
CA GLY A 113 7.63 8.08 -15.69
C GLY A 113 6.50 7.21 -16.26
N LEU A 114 6.71 5.91 -16.40
CA LEU A 114 5.64 4.97 -16.74
C LEU A 114 4.66 4.81 -15.56
N PRO A 115 3.41 4.39 -15.84
CA PRO A 115 2.44 4.15 -14.78
C PRO A 115 2.93 3.11 -13.77
N VAL A 116 2.86 3.47 -12.49
CA VAL A 116 3.22 2.59 -11.37
C VAL A 116 2.29 2.82 -10.19
N HIS A 117 1.97 1.75 -9.49
CA HIS A 117 1.19 1.77 -8.26
C HIS A 117 2.04 1.28 -7.09
N ILE A 118 2.23 2.13 -6.07
CA ILE A 118 2.95 1.74 -4.86
C ILE A 118 1.92 1.29 -3.82
N THR A 119 2.01 0.02 -3.43
CA THR A 119 1.06 -0.55 -2.47
C THR A 119 1.48 -0.30 -1.02
N HIS A 120 0.48 -0.22 -0.12
CA HIS A 120 0.62 0.01 1.33
C HIS A 120 1.77 1.00 1.66
N ILE A 121 1.74 2.14 0.98
CA ILE A 121 2.83 3.12 0.97
C ILE A 121 3.18 3.64 2.37
N GLN A 122 2.25 3.58 3.32
CA GLN A 122 2.50 3.95 4.70
C GLN A 122 3.70 3.20 5.30
N PHE A 123 3.85 1.90 5.02
CA PHE A 123 4.99 1.11 5.52
C PHE A 123 6.31 1.44 4.81
N HIS A 124 6.28 2.27 3.79
CA HIS A 124 7.39 2.72 2.96
C HIS A 124 7.67 4.23 3.09
N SER A 125 7.00 4.91 4.02
CA SER A 125 7.09 6.36 4.24
C SER A 125 7.76 6.71 5.56
N TYR A 126 8.75 5.94 5.97
CA TYR A 126 9.45 6.12 7.24
C TYR A 126 10.70 6.97 7.05
N GLY A 127 10.79 8.05 7.84
CA GLY A 127 11.99 8.83 8.06
C GLY A 127 12.89 8.24 9.15
N ASN A 128 14.01 8.87 9.37
CA ASN A 128 14.98 8.47 10.40
C ASN A 128 15.46 9.67 11.24
N ASN A 129 14.61 10.68 11.38
CA ASN A 129 14.87 11.85 12.21
C ASN A 129 14.46 11.59 13.67
N GLY A 130 14.87 12.52 14.55
CA GLY A 130 14.53 12.48 15.97
C GLY A 130 15.43 11.56 16.80
N ASP A 131 15.16 11.53 18.09
CA ASP A 131 15.93 10.82 19.11
C ASP A 131 15.88 9.29 18.95
N ARG A 132 14.81 8.78 18.32
CA ARG A 132 14.59 7.33 18.07
C ARG A 132 15.02 6.89 16.69
N ASN A 133 15.57 7.77 15.85
CA ASN A 133 15.88 7.50 14.43
C ASN A 133 14.68 6.93 13.65
N PHE A 134 13.46 7.30 14.03
CA PHE A 134 12.23 6.86 13.42
C PHE A 134 11.20 8.00 13.44
N SER A 135 10.77 8.45 12.29
CA SER A 135 9.87 9.59 12.10
C SER A 135 8.99 9.40 10.88
N SER A 136 8.00 10.27 10.69
CA SER A 136 7.29 10.37 9.41
C SER A 136 8.18 10.96 8.32
N ALA A 137 8.01 10.46 7.10
CA ALA A 137 8.47 11.05 5.84
C ALA A 137 7.31 11.13 4.83
N SER A 138 6.08 11.24 5.34
CA SER A 138 4.87 11.33 4.50
C SER A 138 4.90 12.56 3.61
N ALA A 139 5.44 13.69 4.11
CA ALA A 139 5.54 14.92 3.34
C ALA A 139 6.43 14.75 2.11
N GLU A 140 7.60 14.13 2.27
CA GLU A 140 8.54 13.85 1.18
C GLU A 140 7.94 12.89 0.15
N ILE A 141 7.26 11.85 0.60
CA ILE A 141 6.62 10.87 -0.29
C ILE A 141 5.45 11.48 -1.05
N THR A 142 4.58 12.21 -0.38
CA THR A 142 3.39 12.79 -0.99
C THR A 142 3.73 13.92 -1.97
N GLU A 143 4.88 14.59 -1.80
CA GLU A 143 5.41 15.50 -2.80
C GLU A 143 5.62 14.80 -4.15
N TYR A 144 6.15 13.57 -4.16
CA TYR A 144 6.28 12.77 -5.39
C TYR A 144 4.92 12.30 -5.91
N VAL A 145 4.01 11.85 -5.03
CA VAL A 145 2.67 11.43 -5.43
C VAL A 145 1.91 12.58 -6.11
N ASN A 146 1.99 13.77 -5.56
CA ASN A 146 1.32 14.95 -6.10
C ASN A 146 1.92 15.38 -7.46
N LYS A 147 3.25 15.35 -7.61
CA LYS A 147 3.95 15.83 -8.79
C LYS A 147 3.94 14.86 -9.99
N ILE A 148 3.96 13.55 -9.75
CA ILE A 148 4.07 12.56 -10.82
C ILE A 148 2.68 12.15 -11.31
N PRO A 149 2.29 12.44 -12.57
CA PRO A 149 0.92 12.18 -13.05
C PRO A 149 0.52 10.70 -13.04
N ASN A 150 1.46 9.81 -13.37
CA ASN A 150 1.22 8.38 -13.56
C ASN A 150 1.54 7.54 -12.30
N LEU A 151 1.68 8.19 -11.15
CA LEU A 151 1.90 7.54 -9.85
C LEU A 151 0.60 7.49 -9.07
N THR A 152 0.24 6.29 -8.65
CA THR A 152 -0.86 6.05 -7.70
C THR A 152 -0.37 5.22 -6.53
N CYS A 153 -1.08 5.25 -5.42
CA CYS A 153 -0.76 4.44 -4.25
C CYS A 153 -2.00 4.04 -3.45
N ASP A 154 -1.91 2.95 -2.74
CA ASP A 154 -2.80 2.64 -1.62
C ASP A 154 -2.05 2.75 -0.29
N VAL A 155 -2.76 3.07 0.79
CA VAL A 155 -2.06 3.45 2.03
C VAL A 155 -1.69 2.26 2.89
N GLY A 156 -2.54 1.26 3.01
CA GLY A 156 -2.29 0.16 3.96
C GLY A 156 -2.39 0.61 5.41
N GLN A 157 -3.39 1.45 5.73
CA GLN A 157 -3.54 2.11 7.03
C GLN A 157 -3.50 1.16 8.21
N VAL A 158 -2.62 1.43 9.16
CA VAL A 158 -2.62 0.80 10.48
C VAL A 158 -3.72 1.40 11.34
N LEU A 159 -4.54 0.55 11.94
CA LEU A 159 -5.51 0.92 12.98
C LEU A 159 -5.27 0.11 14.24
N PHE A 160 -5.52 0.71 15.41
CA PHE A 160 -5.35 0.01 16.68
C PHE A 160 -6.38 -1.10 16.85
N GLY A 161 -5.92 -2.28 17.22
CA GLY A 161 -6.78 -3.44 17.41
C GLY A 161 -6.12 -4.74 16.99
N GLN A 162 -6.89 -5.82 17.10
CA GLN A 162 -6.47 -7.16 16.69
C GLN A 162 -6.49 -7.29 15.17
N THR A 163 -5.45 -7.92 14.63
CA THR A 163 -5.34 -8.25 13.22
C THR A 163 -4.47 -9.50 13.03
N ALA A 164 -4.22 -9.87 11.80
CA ALA A 164 -3.20 -10.83 11.42
C ALA A 164 -2.26 -10.17 10.40
N THR A 165 -0.99 -10.38 10.55
CA THR A 165 0.02 -9.85 9.62
C THR A 165 0.70 -10.97 8.86
N MET A 166 1.17 -10.66 7.67
CA MET A 166 2.11 -11.48 6.92
C MET A 166 3.46 -10.77 6.91
N SER A 167 4.50 -11.51 7.08
CA SER A 167 5.86 -11.02 7.00
C SER A 167 6.66 -11.91 6.05
N GLY A 168 7.61 -11.41 5.39
CA GLY A 168 8.40 -12.13 4.38
C GLY A 168 9.42 -11.18 3.78
N ASP A 169 9.66 -10.11 4.50
CA ASP A 169 10.48 -9.01 4.05
C ASP A 169 11.97 -9.22 4.37
N SER A 170 12.74 -8.20 4.18
CA SER A 170 14.18 -8.30 4.26
C SER A 170 14.72 -8.46 5.69
N MET A 171 15.92 -8.99 5.82
CA MET A 171 16.65 -9.06 7.09
C MET A 171 16.89 -7.68 7.73
N LYS A 172 16.85 -6.60 6.95
CA LYS A 172 16.90 -5.24 7.51
C LYS A 172 15.68 -4.94 8.36
N GLN A 173 14.51 -5.41 7.97
CA GLN A 173 13.30 -5.29 8.77
C GLN A 173 13.41 -6.08 10.06
N HIS A 174 13.95 -7.29 9.99
CA HIS A 174 14.24 -8.07 11.19
C HIS A 174 15.23 -7.36 12.11
N ALA A 175 16.29 -6.77 11.59
CA ALA A 175 17.25 -6.01 12.39
C ALA A 175 16.62 -4.82 13.14
N ASN A 176 15.47 -4.33 12.67
CA ASN A 176 14.72 -3.24 13.32
C ASN A 176 13.50 -3.75 14.12
N HIS A 177 13.35 -5.06 14.33
CA HIS A 177 12.17 -5.64 15.00
C HIS A 177 11.94 -5.10 16.42
N SER A 178 12.99 -4.70 17.11
CA SER A 178 12.91 -4.12 18.45
C SER A 178 12.08 -2.82 18.53
N HIS A 179 11.83 -2.17 17.39
CA HIS A 179 10.93 -1.02 17.32
C HIS A 179 9.44 -1.43 17.29
N ALA A 180 9.14 -2.69 17.01
CA ALA A 180 7.78 -3.21 17.01
C ALA A 180 7.45 -3.93 18.33
N HIS A 181 6.20 -3.80 18.80
CA HIS A 181 5.77 -4.49 20.03
C HIS A 181 4.30 -4.92 19.92
N PRO A 182 3.96 -6.23 20.00
CA PRO A 182 4.90 -7.36 20.08
C PRO A 182 5.77 -7.47 18.83
N ASP A 183 6.88 -8.16 18.95
CA ASP A 183 7.80 -8.41 17.85
C ASP A 183 7.17 -9.34 16.80
N LYS A 184 6.90 -8.80 15.63
CA LYS A 184 6.25 -9.53 14.54
C LYS A 184 7.21 -10.28 13.61
N TRP A 185 8.50 -10.18 13.87
CA TRP A 185 9.55 -10.75 13.02
C TRP A 185 10.06 -12.10 13.49
N LEU A 186 9.46 -12.67 14.54
CA LEU A 186 9.89 -13.95 15.13
C LEU A 186 9.88 -15.12 14.13
N CYS A 187 8.99 -15.11 13.16
CA CYS A 187 8.83 -16.18 12.17
C CYS A 187 9.47 -15.86 10.82
N MET A 188 10.36 -14.88 10.75
CA MET A 188 10.86 -14.38 9.49
C MET A 188 11.58 -15.41 8.63
N ASP A 189 12.38 -16.29 9.24
CA ASP A 189 13.08 -17.35 8.49
C ASP A 189 12.10 -18.32 7.83
N ILE A 190 11.05 -18.70 8.56
CA ILE A 190 9.97 -19.55 8.04
C ILE A 190 9.25 -18.85 6.89
N GLU A 191 8.98 -17.57 7.01
CA GLU A 191 8.31 -16.78 5.99
C GLU A 191 9.14 -16.63 4.72
N CYS A 192 10.44 -16.39 4.86
CA CYS A 192 11.35 -16.26 3.72
C CYS A 192 11.55 -17.57 2.97
N GLU A 193 11.55 -18.70 3.66
CA GLU A 193 11.73 -20.01 3.04
C GLU A 193 10.43 -20.60 2.49
N ALA A 194 9.31 -20.42 3.22
CA ALA A 194 8.01 -20.99 2.89
C ALA A 194 7.07 -20.07 2.12
N GLY A 195 7.49 -18.83 1.85
CA GLY A 195 6.68 -17.79 1.22
C GLY A 195 6.22 -16.76 2.23
N CYS A 196 5.08 -16.91 2.86
CA CYS A 196 4.58 -15.97 3.87
C CYS A 196 3.96 -16.72 5.04
N GLY A 197 4.37 -16.36 6.25
CA GLY A 197 3.69 -16.77 7.48
C GLY A 197 2.58 -15.79 7.86
N VAL A 198 1.46 -16.31 8.34
CA VAL A 198 0.38 -15.50 8.92
C VAL A 198 0.45 -15.60 10.42
N VAL A 199 0.65 -14.48 11.10
CA VAL A 199 0.77 -14.41 12.56
C VAL A 199 -0.26 -13.43 13.14
N PRO A 200 -0.92 -13.74 14.28
CA PRO A 200 -1.74 -12.80 15.02
C PRO A 200 -0.90 -11.59 15.45
N PHE A 201 -1.47 -10.41 15.31
CA PHE A 201 -0.82 -9.16 15.72
C PHE A 201 -1.84 -8.19 16.32
N LYS A 202 -1.39 -7.35 17.25
CA LYS A 202 -2.22 -6.29 17.83
C LYS A 202 -1.49 -4.96 17.76
N TYR A 203 -2.01 -4.04 16.95
CA TYR A 203 -1.55 -2.67 16.99
C TYR A 203 -2.10 -1.95 18.22
N THR A 204 -1.22 -1.23 18.93
CA THR A 204 -1.60 -0.51 20.16
C THR A 204 -1.06 0.92 20.14
N ASP A 205 -1.80 1.82 20.79
CA ASP A 205 -1.39 3.20 21.04
C ASP A 205 -0.29 3.33 22.10
N GLN A 206 0.03 2.24 22.80
CA GLN A 206 1.13 2.15 23.75
C GLN A 206 2.49 1.92 23.09
N SER A 207 2.49 1.45 21.86
CA SER A 207 3.70 1.26 21.07
C SER A 207 4.01 2.52 20.27
N PHE A 208 5.17 3.12 20.50
CA PHE A 208 5.64 4.27 19.71
C PHE A 208 5.62 3.99 18.21
N VAL A 209 6.09 2.81 17.80
CA VAL A 209 6.12 2.42 16.38
C VAL A 209 4.70 2.32 15.81
N ASN A 210 3.77 1.70 16.55
CA ASN A 210 2.40 1.56 16.04
C ASN A 210 1.67 2.91 16.00
N ALA A 211 1.88 3.77 17.01
CA ALA A 211 1.32 5.11 17.03
C ALA A 211 1.83 5.96 15.86
N LEU A 212 3.13 5.90 15.59
CA LEU A 212 3.73 6.59 14.46
C LEU A 212 3.27 6.02 13.11
N GLN A 213 3.16 4.69 12.98
CA GLN A 213 2.60 4.05 11.78
C GLN A 213 1.16 4.50 11.51
N TRP A 214 0.33 4.62 12.56
CA TRP A 214 -1.02 5.15 12.45
C TRP A 214 -1.02 6.59 11.93
N ALA A 215 -0.15 7.45 12.48
CA ALA A 215 -0.03 8.84 12.06
C ALA A 215 0.47 8.98 10.61
N ILE A 216 1.51 8.24 10.22
CA ILE A 216 2.10 8.27 8.87
C ILE A 216 1.06 7.93 7.80
N GLY A 217 0.21 6.93 8.04
CA GLY A 217 -0.82 6.59 7.06
C GLY A 217 -1.86 7.70 6.89
N LEU A 218 -2.32 8.31 7.99
CA LEU A 218 -3.24 9.44 7.94
C LEU A 218 -2.62 10.67 7.27
N GLU A 219 -1.36 10.98 7.58
CA GLU A 219 -0.63 12.06 6.90
C GLU A 219 -0.57 11.81 5.40
N THR A 220 -0.26 10.58 4.97
CA THR A 220 -0.16 10.22 3.56
C THR A 220 -1.49 10.46 2.83
N PHE A 221 -2.63 10.09 3.43
CA PHE A 221 -3.93 10.45 2.90
C PHE A 221 -4.11 11.97 2.81
N LEU A 222 -3.92 12.65 3.92
CA LEU A 222 -4.27 14.06 4.06
C LEU A 222 -3.36 15.01 3.26
N LEU A 223 -2.14 14.62 2.97
CA LEU A 223 -1.17 15.39 2.17
C LEU A 223 -1.27 15.09 0.66
N THR A 224 -1.92 14.00 0.27
CA THR A 224 -2.17 13.72 -1.15
C THR A 224 -3.32 14.58 -1.66
N GLU A 225 -3.05 15.46 -2.63
CA GLU A 225 -4.01 16.48 -3.09
C GLU A 225 -5.14 15.87 -3.92
N ASP A 226 -4.81 14.93 -4.81
CA ASP A 226 -5.74 14.31 -5.76
C ASP A 226 -6.27 12.96 -5.22
N PRO A 227 -7.58 12.86 -4.90
CA PRO A 227 -8.17 11.62 -4.39
C PRO A 227 -8.22 10.48 -5.43
N GLU A 228 -7.94 10.76 -6.72
CA GLU A 228 -7.78 9.70 -7.74
C GLU A 228 -6.42 8.99 -7.65
N LYS A 229 -5.46 9.55 -6.93
CA LYS A 229 -4.10 8.99 -6.80
C LYS A 229 -3.87 8.16 -5.55
N ILE A 230 -4.80 8.20 -4.59
CA ILE A 230 -4.64 7.53 -3.31
C ILE A 230 -5.87 6.68 -2.97
N PHE A 231 -5.66 5.43 -2.57
CA PHE A 231 -6.74 4.50 -2.32
C PHE A 231 -6.82 4.12 -0.85
N LEU A 232 -8.06 4.05 -0.36
CA LEU A 232 -8.36 3.65 1.00
C LEU A 232 -8.18 2.14 1.13
N THR A 233 -7.13 1.73 1.80
CA THR A 233 -6.84 0.34 2.15
C THR A 233 -6.27 0.22 3.54
N THR A 234 -6.32 -0.97 4.10
CA THR A 234 -5.64 -1.35 5.35
C THR A 234 -4.61 -2.44 5.12
N ASP A 235 -4.29 -2.75 3.84
CA ASP A 235 -3.49 -3.93 3.50
C ASP A 235 -4.03 -5.20 4.20
N HIS A 236 -5.37 -5.34 4.14
CA HIS A 236 -6.09 -6.37 4.89
C HIS A 236 -5.46 -7.76 4.75
N PRO A 237 -5.18 -8.45 5.86
CA PRO A 237 -5.44 -8.07 7.24
C PRO A 237 -4.29 -7.30 7.93
N ASN A 238 -3.18 -7.04 7.26
CA ASN A 238 -1.93 -6.58 7.89
C ASN A 238 -2.07 -5.30 8.73
N GLY A 239 -2.55 -4.20 8.18
CA GLY A 239 -2.74 -2.94 8.92
C GLY A 239 -3.98 -2.93 9.80
N ALA A 240 -5.08 -3.50 9.30
CA ALA A 240 -6.34 -3.69 10.02
C ALA A 240 -7.30 -4.57 9.21
N PRO A 241 -8.36 -5.13 9.84
CA PRO A 241 -9.46 -5.76 9.14
C PRO A 241 -10.21 -4.75 8.24
N PHE A 242 -10.71 -5.18 7.07
CA PHE A 242 -11.49 -4.30 6.19
C PHE A 242 -12.81 -3.81 6.84
N THR A 243 -13.30 -4.50 7.86
CA THR A 243 -14.44 -4.05 8.68
C THR A 243 -14.17 -2.76 9.43
N SER A 244 -12.92 -2.32 9.53
CA SER A 244 -12.49 -1.06 10.15
C SER A 244 -12.55 0.15 9.21
N TYR A 245 -12.96 -0.01 7.96
CA TYR A 245 -13.05 1.10 7.00
C TYR A 245 -13.97 2.25 7.45
N PRO A 246 -15.14 2.02 8.09
CA PRO A 246 -15.95 3.12 8.63
C PRO A 246 -15.19 4.00 9.62
N HIS A 247 -14.40 3.38 10.51
CA HIS A 247 -13.53 4.10 11.44
C HIS A 247 -12.44 4.92 10.73
N LEU A 248 -11.79 4.33 9.73
CA LEU A 248 -10.78 5.03 8.92
C LEU A 248 -11.40 6.24 8.19
N ILE A 249 -12.59 6.07 7.61
CA ILE A 249 -13.30 7.17 6.95
C ILE A 249 -13.59 8.32 7.96
N LYS A 250 -14.01 7.99 9.17
CA LYS A 250 -14.22 9.00 10.22
C LYS A 250 -12.93 9.75 10.56
N LEU A 251 -11.80 9.06 10.69
CA LEU A 251 -10.48 9.68 10.90
C LEU A 251 -10.10 10.67 9.79
N LEU A 252 -10.50 10.40 8.56
CA LEU A 252 -10.22 11.27 7.41
C LEU A 252 -11.18 12.46 7.32
N MET A 253 -12.43 12.31 7.76
CA MET A 253 -13.49 13.31 7.62
C MET A 253 -13.74 14.16 8.87
N ASP A 254 -13.17 13.80 10.03
CA ASP A 254 -13.37 14.48 11.31
C ASP A 254 -12.04 14.74 11.99
N LYS A 255 -11.54 15.97 11.80
CA LYS A 255 -10.27 16.40 12.41
C LYS A 255 -10.33 16.38 13.93
N THR A 256 -11.45 16.80 14.52
CA THR A 256 -11.60 16.85 15.98
C THR A 256 -11.47 15.44 16.56
N PHE A 257 -12.17 14.48 15.96
CA PHE A 257 -12.06 13.08 16.36
C PHE A 257 -10.63 12.53 16.23
N ARG A 258 -9.95 12.85 15.13
CA ARG A 258 -8.56 12.45 14.87
C ARG A 258 -7.60 13.05 15.88
N ASP A 259 -7.73 14.36 16.17
CA ASP A 259 -6.88 15.06 17.13
C ASP A 259 -7.11 14.56 18.55
N ASP A 260 -8.35 14.31 18.93
CA ASP A 260 -8.71 13.72 20.23
C ASP A 260 -8.08 12.35 20.45
N LEU A 261 -8.01 11.52 19.40
CA LEU A 261 -7.32 10.22 19.48
C LEU A 261 -5.82 10.39 19.61
N LEU A 262 -5.23 11.30 18.83
CA LEU A 262 -3.80 11.62 18.92
C LEU A 262 -3.42 12.12 20.32
N ASP A 263 -4.23 13.01 20.90
CA ASP A 263 -3.99 13.58 22.24
C ASP A 263 -4.19 12.58 23.40
N ARG A 264 -4.95 11.51 23.18
CA ARG A 264 -5.16 10.41 24.16
C ARG A 264 -4.19 9.26 24.04
N MET A 265 -3.28 9.28 23.05
CA MET A 265 -2.31 8.20 22.90
C MET A 265 -1.45 8.06 24.16
N SER A 266 -1.12 6.82 24.49
CA SER A 266 -0.30 6.51 25.67
C SER A 266 1.18 6.88 25.48
N VAL A 267 1.58 7.17 24.24
CA VAL A 267 2.93 7.58 23.88
C VAL A 267 2.90 8.89 23.10
N ASP A 268 3.86 9.75 23.40
CA ASP A 268 4.04 10.99 22.64
C ASP A 268 4.81 10.73 21.35
N ILE A 269 4.21 11.14 20.24
CA ILE A 269 4.79 11.09 18.89
C ILE A 269 4.87 12.46 18.23
N SER A 270 4.56 13.54 18.95
CA SER A 270 4.41 14.90 18.40
C SER A 270 5.66 15.42 17.69
N GLU A 271 6.85 15.06 18.15
CA GLU A 271 8.11 15.45 17.52
C GLU A 271 8.45 14.61 16.25
N HIS A 272 7.69 13.58 15.96
CA HIS A 272 7.97 12.61 14.90
C HIS A 272 6.92 12.61 13.76
N THR A 273 5.87 13.44 13.88
CA THR A 273 4.72 13.52 12.97
C THR A 273 4.24 14.96 12.85
N ILE A 274 3.69 15.32 11.70
CA ILE A 274 3.04 16.62 11.47
C ILE A 274 1.52 16.51 11.46
N LEU A 275 0.96 15.36 11.83
CA LEU A 275 -0.47 15.06 11.68
C LEU A 275 -1.38 16.11 12.33
N LYS A 276 -1.00 16.61 13.52
CA LYS A 276 -1.78 17.61 14.27
C LYS A 276 -1.88 18.95 13.55
N GLU A 277 -0.90 19.27 12.71
CA GLU A 277 -0.86 20.53 11.96
C GLU A 277 -1.72 20.50 10.70
N ILE A 278 -2.07 19.30 10.20
CA ILE A 278 -2.84 19.09 8.98
C ILE A 278 -4.32 19.40 9.26
N ARG A 279 -4.84 20.44 8.59
CA ARG A 279 -6.23 20.91 8.77
C ARG A 279 -7.22 20.25 7.81
N ARG A 280 -6.74 19.53 6.81
CA ARG A 280 -7.59 18.91 5.80
C ARG A 280 -8.53 17.88 6.41
N GLU A 281 -9.75 17.87 5.91
CA GLU A 281 -10.77 16.84 6.07
C GLU A 281 -11.24 16.42 4.69
N TYR A 282 -11.52 15.14 4.50
CA TYR A 282 -12.09 14.64 3.26
C TYR A 282 -13.59 14.90 3.22
N THR A 283 -14.08 15.22 2.04
CA THR A 283 -15.51 15.30 1.74
C THR A 283 -16.08 13.93 1.37
N LEU A 284 -17.39 13.75 1.44
CA LEU A 284 -18.06 12.53 0.95
C LEU A 284 -17.74 12.22 -0.53
N SER A 285 -17.58 13.26 -1.35
CA SER A 285 -17.22 13.10 -2.77
C SER A 285 -15.80 12.53 -2.91
N GLU A 286 -14.85 13.04 -2.17
CA GLU A 286 -13.46 12.51 -2.18
C GLU A 286 -13.40 11.08 -1.65
N ILE A 287 -14.15 10.75 -0.58
CA ILE A 287 -14.29 9.38 -0.09
C ILE A 287 -14.87 8.47 -1.16
N ALA A 288 -15.92 8.91 -1.87
CA ALA A 288 -16.48 8.13 -2.97
C ALA A 288 -15.45 7.94 -4.12
N THR A 289 -14.66 8.96 -4.43
CA THR A 289 -13.60 8.88 -5.44
C THR A 289 -12.55 7.83 -5.04
N MET A 290 -11.95 7.96 -3.88
CA MET A 290 -10.85 7.09 -3.44
C MET A 290 -11.27 5.65 -3.10
N THR A 291 -12.58 5.39 -2.93
CA THR A 291 -13.12 4.06 -2.59
C THR A 291 -13.91 3.40 -3.71
N ARG A 292 -14.28 4.11 -4.78
CA ARG A 292 -15.15 3.61 -5.86
C ARG A 292 -14.59 3.91 -7.24
N SER A 293 -14.63 5.18 -7.69
CA SER A 293 -14.27 5.51 -9.07
C SER A 293 -12.79 5.34 -9.36
N ALA A 294 -11.91 5.77 -8.49
CA ALA A 294 -10.47 5.65 -8.71
C ALA A 294 -9.98 4.19 -8.68
N PRO A 295 -10.38 3.33 -7.72
CA PRO A 295 -10.07 1.90 -7.77
C PRO A 295 -10.64 1.20 -9.02
N ALA A 296 -11.87 1.51 -9.44
CA ALA A 296 -12.43 0.95 -10.66
C ALA A 296 -11.61 1.33 -11.90
N LYS A 297 -11.23 2.60 -12.00
CA LYS A 297 -10.40 3.13 -13.09
C LYS A 297 -9.04 2.43 -13.18
N ILE A 298 -8.32 2.32 -12.06
CA ILE A 298 -6.98 1.69 -12.06
C ILE A 298 -7.04 0.19 -12.34
N LEU A 299 -8.14 -0.47 -12.00
CA LEU A 299 -8.36 -1.89 -12.30
C LEU A 299 -8.88 -2.14 -13.72
N GLY A 300 -9.15 -1.09 -14.50
CA GLY A 300 -9.71 -1.19 -15.84
C GLY A 300 -11.19 -1.62 -15.87
N LEU A 301 -11.92 -1.41 -14.78
CA LEU A 301 -13.34 -1.77 -14.66
C LEU A 301 -14.21 -0.64 -15.23
N THR A 302 -14.36 -0.59 -16.54
CA THR A 302 -15.00 0.52 -17.28
C THR A 302 -16.46 0.73 -16.94
N ASN A 303 -17.16 -0.30 -16.48
CA ASN A 303 -18.60 -0.26 -16.16
C ASN A 303 -18.88 -0.06 -14.67
N LYS A 304 -17.83 0.13 -13.83
CA LYS A 304 -17.96 0.21 -12.37
C LYS A 304 -17.46 1.54 -11.83
N GLY A 305 -17.79 1.84 -10.59
CA GLY A 305 -17.31 3.02 -9.88
C GLY A 305 -18.01 4.32 -10.24
N SER A 306 -19.08 4.28 -11.03
CA SER A 306 -19.88 5.45 -11.41
C SER A 306 -21.37 5.14 -11.42
N LEU A 307 -22.20 6.20 -11.36
CA LEU A 307 -23.65 6.14 -11.55
C LEU A 307 -24.06 6.60 -12.96
N SER A 308 -23.16 6.51 -13.93
CA SER A 308 -23.41 6.90 -15.30
C SER A 308 -24.37 5.93 -16.00
N ILE A 309 -25.02 6.41 -17.06
CA ILE A 309 -25.87 5.55 -17.92
C ILE A 309 -25.00 4.42 -18.49
N ASN A 310 -25.50 3.20 -18.47
CA ASN A 310 -24.81 1.97 -18.87
C ASN A 310 -23.71 1.47 -17.89
N SER A 311 -23.53 2.10 -16.74
CA SER A 311 -22.73 1.48 -15.67
C SER A 311 -23.50 0.36 -14.98
N ASP A 312 -22.77 -0.60 -14.42
CA ASP A 312 -23.35 -1.66 -13.60
C ASP A 312 -24.06 -1.05 -12.39
N ALA A 313 -25.23 -1.57 -12.05
CA ALA A 313 -26.01 -1.09 -10.91
C ALA A 313 -25.45 -1.67 -9.59
N ASP A 314 -24.21 -1.31 -9.28
CA ASP A 314 -23.53 -1.59 -8.00
C ASP A 314 -23.59 -0.32 -7.14
N ILE A 315 -24.58 -0.23 -6.23
CA ILE A 315 -24.92 1.00 -5.52
C ILE A 315 -24.98 0.73 -4.02
N THR A 316 -24.33 1.57 -3.22
CA THR A 316 -24.48 1.58 -1.76
C THR A 316 -25.14 2.90 -1.34
N ILE A 317 -26.20 2.82 -0.56
CA ILE A 317 -26.95 3.98 -0.08
C ILE A 317 -26.79 4.06 1.44
N TYR A 318 -26.36 5.23 1.92
CA TYR A 318 -26.18 5.55 3.32
C TYR A 318 -27.24 6.56 3.78
N ASP A 319 -27.61 6.52 5.07
CA ASP A 319 -28.53 7.49 5.67
C ASP A 319 -27.74 8.71 6.18
N SER A 320 -27.80 9.82 5.47
CA SER A 320 -27.14 11.06 5.83
C SER A 320 -27.74 11.77 7.07
N THR A 321 -28.84 11.27 7.64
CA THR A 321 -29.37 11.79 8.91
C THR A 321 -28.59 11.27 10.12
N ILE A 322 -27.87 10.16 9.98
CA ILE A 322 -26.94 9.63 11.00
C ILE A 322 -25.76 10.60 11.11
N LYS A 323 -25.57 11.19 12.28
CA LYS A 323 -24.54 12.22 12.50
C LYS A 323 -23.15 11.66 12.72
N ASP A 324 -23.06 10.47 13.29
CA ASP A 324 -21.77 9.80 13.45
C ASP A 324 -21.34 9.16 12.13
N ILE A 325 -20.21 9.62 11.60
CA ILE A 325 -19.67 9.17 10.29
C ILE A 325 -19.38 7.67 10.31
N GLU A 326 -18.80 7.16 11.39
CA GLU A 326 -18.47 5.74 11.52
C GLU A 326 -19.74 4.88 11.51
N GLU A 327 -20.78 5.27 12.28
CA GLU A 327 -22.06 4.58 12.29
C GLU A 327 -22.76 4.64 10.93
N MET A 328 -22.73 5.78 10.26
CA MET A 328 -23.31 5.96 8.93
C MET A 328 -22.71 4.99 7.92
N PHE A 329 -21.38 4.89 7.86
CA PHE A 329 -20.70 4.00 6.92
C PHE A 329 -20.74 2.52 7.32
N ALA A 330 -20.89 2.21 8.61
CA ALA A 330 -21.01 0.83 9.10
C ALA A 330 -22.37 0.19 8.76
N LYS A 331 -23.42 1.01 8.55
CA LYS A 331 -24.80 0.53 8.37
C LYS A 331 -25.44 1.10 7.10
N PRO A 332 -25.07 0.59 5.90
CA PRO A 332 -25.71 1.05 4.68
C PRO A 332 -27.21 0.71 4.70
N THR A 333 -28.05 1.66 4.30
CA THR A 333 -29.49 1.45 4.18
C THR A 333 -29.83 0.45 3.09
N TYR A 334 -29.15 0.57 1.95
CA TYR A 334 -29.26 -0.39 0.86
C TYR A 334 -27.89 -0.69 0.26
N VAL A 335 -27.72 -1.96 -0.12
CA VAL A 335 -26.65 -2.37 -1.06
C VAL A 335 -27.31 -3.07 -2.23
N ILE A 336 -27.02 -2.58 -3.41
CA ILE A 336 -27.51 -3.11 -4.68
C ILE A 336 -26.30 -3.67 -5.42
N LYS A 337 -26.38 -4.89 -5.88
CA LYS A 337 -25.35 -5.58 -6.66
C LYS A 337 -25.96 -6.10 -7.96
N ASP A 338 -25.41 -5.67 -9.09
CA ASP A 338 -25.92 -6.02 -10.42
C ASP A 338 -27.46 -5.78 -10.55
N GLY A 339 -27.94 -4.66 -9.99
CA GLY A 339 -29.36 -4.31 -9.99
C GLY A 339 -30.23 -5.02 -8.93
N ASN A 340 -29.70 -5.97 -8.18
CA ASN A 340 -30.41 -6.69 -7.15
C ASN A 340 -30.13 -6.13 -5.76
N VAL A 341 -31.17 -5.92 -4.95
CA VAL A 341 -31.00 -5.49 -3.56
C VAL A 341 -30.47 -6.67 -2.73
N VAL A 342 -29.26 -6.54 -2.22
CA VAL A 342 -28.59 -7.58 -1.39
C VAL A 342 -28.54 -7.20 0.10
N VAL A 343 -28.69 -5.92 0.42
CA VAL A 343 -28.90 -5.41 1.79
C VAL A 343 -30.05 -4.43 1.78
N LYS A 344 -30.95 -4.54 2.75
CA LYS A 344 -32.05 -3.61 2.99
C LYS A 344 -32.16 -3.29 4.49
N ASN A 345 -32.18 -1.99 4.83
CA ASN A 345 -32.22 -1.52 6.22
C ASN A 345 -31.08 -2.08 7.10
N GLY A 346 -29.90 -2.22 6.51
CA GLY A 346 -28.70 -2.69 7.21
C GLY A 346 -28.63 -4.21 7.43
N VAL A 347 -29.54 -4.98 6.82
CA VAL A 347 -29.63 -6.45 6.99
C VAL A 347 -29.57 -7.15 5.63
#